data_a7c20cf10dee926bd6edd7781bcfd57d
#
_entry.id   a7c20cf10dee926bd6edd7781bcfd57d
#
_cell.length_a   1.000
_cell.length_b   1.000
_cell.length_c   1.000
_cell.angle_alpha   90.00
_cell.angle_beta   90.00
_cell.angle_gamma   90.00
#
_symmetry.space_group_name_H-M   'P 1'
#
loop_
_entity.id
_entity.type
_entity.pdbx_description
1 polymer ?
#
loop_
_entity_poly.entity_id
_entity_poly.type
_entity_poly.pdbx_seq_one_letter_code
_entity_poly.pdbx_strand_id
1 'polypeptide(L)'
;MIKPIYLYGADVLRQKAAPADLSKREEIAALVQDLKDTLVRADGCGLAAPQIGISLRVVIVDGDVVSDTYPYLKDFRRTIINPEILEESDEQVTYSEGCLSIPGIYCDVVRPKKIKLRYYNEDLVEVTEEFDNFAARMIQHELSHLDGDLFTDHAAPIRKKMISSKLQGIIKGKVHPHYNSKLK
;
A
#
# COMPACT_ATOMS: atom_id res chain seq x y z
N MET A 1 11.57 6.37 -12.39
CA MET A 1 10.88 7.67 -12.73
C MET A 1 9.71 7.89 -11.77
N ILE A 2 9.49 9.16 -11.37
CA ILE A 2 8.30 9.53 -10.57
C ILE A 2 7.04 9.38 -11.42
N LYS A 3 6.08 8.59 -10.94
CA LYS A 3 4.79 8.34 -11.60
C LYS A 3 3.67 9.10 -10.91
N PRO A 4 2.57 9.43 -11.61
CA PRO A 4 1.39 9.95 -10.94
C PRO A 4 0.72 8.85 -10.09
N ILE A 5 0.24 9.22 -8.89
CA ILE A 5 -0.53 8.33 -8.03
C ILE A 5 -2.01 8.45 -8.40
N TYR A 6 -2.62 7.32 -8.69
CA TYR A 6 -4.06 7.24 -8.96
C TYR A 6 -4.85 7.43 -7.67
N LEU A 7 -5.85 8.30 -7.72
CA LEU A 7 -6.68 8.64 -6.58
C LEU A 7 -7.98 7.83 -6.54
N TYR A 8 -8.63 7.86 -5.40
CA TYR A 8 -9.91 7.21 -5.14
C TYR A 8 -10.93 7.51 -6.24
N GLY A 9 -11.55 6.47 -6.77
CA GLY A 9 -12.45 6.50 -7.92
C GLY A 9 -11.81 6.04 -9.23
N ALA A 10 -10.48 5.88 -9.29
CA ALA A 10 -9.82 5.29 -10.44
C ALA A 10 -10.04 3.77 -10.48
N ASP A 11 -10.44 3.24 -11.65
CA ASP A 11 -10.79 1.82 -11.82
C ASP A 11 -9.65 0.87 -11.46
N VAL A 12 -8.41 1.25 -11.75
CA VAL A 12 -7.22 0.44 -11.47
C VAL A 12 -7.07 0.09 -10.00
N LEU A 13 -7.56 0.94 -9.08
CA LEU A 13 -7.51 0.70 -7.64
C LEU A 13 -8.49 -0.38 -7.16
N ARG A 14 -9.46 -0.74 -7.98
CA ARG A 14 -10.48 -1.75 -7.68
C ARG A 14 -10.26 -3.07 -8.42
N GLN A 15 -9.23 -3.16 -9.24
CA GLN A 15 -8.88 -4.38 -9.96
C GLN A 15 -8.05 -5.31 -9.07
N LYS A 16 -8.23 -6.61 -9.26
CA LYS A 16 -7.32 -7.61 -8.70
C LYS A 16 -6.06 -7.64 -9.54
N ALA A 17 -4.92 -7.34 -8.94
CA ALA A 17 -3.63 -7.33 -9.62
C ALA A 17 -3.18 -8.73 -10.03
N ALA A 18 -2.63 -8.85 -11.21
CA ALA A 18 -2.06 -10.09 -11.73
C ALA A 18 -0.68 -10.39 -11.13
N PRO A 19 -0.28 -11.66 -10.99
CA PRO A 19 1.09 -12.00 -10.63
C PRO A 19 2.10 -11.39 -11.60
N ALA A 20 3.21 -10.89 -11.06
CA ALA A 20 4.34 -10.47 -11.85
C ALA A 20 5.05 -11.69 -12.47
N ASP A 21 5.41 -11.61 -13.74
CA ASP A 21 6.19 -12.65 -14.43
C ASP A 21 7.66 -12.51 -14.02
N LEU A 22 8.14 -13.43 -13.19
CA LEU A 22 9.50 -13.40 -12.62
C LEU A 22 10.60 -13.56 -13.67
N SER A 23 10.29 -14.00 -14.90
CA SER A 23 11.24 -14.06 -15.99
C SER A 23 11.60 -12.66 -16.54
N LYS A 24 10.73 -11.68 -16.31
CA LYS A 24 10.86 -10.30 -16.77
C LYS A 24 11.61 -9.42 -15.77
N ARG A 25 12.84 -9.81 -15.45
CA ARG A 25 13.67 -9.19 -14.38
C ARG A 25 13.84 -7.68 -14.57
N GLU A 26 14.12 -7.22 -15.77
CA GLU A 26 14.36 -5.80 -16.06
C GLU A 26 13.08 -4.97 -15.93
N GLU A 27 11.93 -5.50 -16.37
CA GLU A 27 10.63 -4.84 -16.24
C GLU A 27 10.25 -4.70 -14.74
N ILE A 28 10.47 -5.76 -13.94
CA ILE A 28 10.21 -5.74 -12.50
C ILE A 28 11.14 -4.74 -11.81
N ALA A 29 12.44 -4.75 -12.12
CA ALA A 29 13.40 -3.82 -11.55
C ALA A 29 13.04 -2.36 -11.86
N ALA A 30 12.65 -2.08 -13.10
CA ALA A 30 12.18 -0.75 -13.49
C ALA A 30 10.91 -0.33 -12.73
N LEU A 31 9.94 -1.23 -12.58
CA LEU A 31 8.72 -0.99 -11.80
C LEU A 31 9.05 -0.70 -10.32
N VAL A 32 9.90 -1.50 -9.71
CA VAL A 32 10.33 -1.30 -8.32
C VAL A 32 11.02 0.06 -8.14
N GLN A 33 11.88 0.45 -9.09
CA GLN A 33 12.52 1.75 -9.05
C GLN A 33 11.51 2.90 -9.20
N ASP A 34 10.54 2.76 -10.11
CA ASP A 34 9.46 3.75 -10.28
C ASP A 34 8.63 3.90 -8.99
N LEU A 35 8.32 2.80 -8.30
CA LEU A 35 7.65 2.81 -7.00
C LEU A 35 8.47 3.55 -5.94
N LYS A 36 9.77 3.25 -5.84
CA LYS A 36 10.68 3.91 -4.89
C LYS A 36 10.78 5.42 -5.13
N ASP A 37 11.02 5.83 -6.38
CA ASP A 37 11.11 7.24 -6.74
C ASP A 37 9.80 8.00 -6.42
N THR A 38 8.67 7.37 -6.70
CA THR A 38 7.34 7.93 -6.45
C THR A 38 7.04 8.04 -4.96
N LEU A 39 7.35 6.99 -4.19
CA LEU A 39 7.12 6.96 -2.74
C LEU A 39 7.92 8.06 -2.02
N VAL A 40 9.20 8.20 -2.33
CA VAL A 40 10.06 9.24 -1.77
C VAL A 40 9.48 10.64 -2.05
N ARG A 41 9.00 10.87 -3.28
CA ARG A 41 8.42 12.17 -3.66
C ARG A 41 7.09 12.46 -2.94
N ALA A 42 6.36 11.42 -2.59
CA ALA A 42 5.04 11.52 -1.96
C ALA A 42 5.09 11.50 -0.42
N ASP A 43 6.26 11.33 0.19
CA ASP A 43 6.47 11.20 1.64
C ASP A 43 5.60 10.10 2.29
N GLY A 44 5.41 8.98 1.60
CA GLY A 44 4.65 7.84 2.09
C GLY A 44 5.52 6.75 2.70
N CYS A 45 4.90 5.84 3.45
CA CYS A 45 5.57 4.67 4.02
C CYS A 45 5.36 3.37 3.24
N GLY A 46 4.49 3.38 2.23
CA GLY A 46 4.26 2.24 1.33
C GLY A 46 3.58 2.66 0.05
N LEU A 47 3.74 1.84 -0.99
CA LEU A 47 3.12 2.06 -2.30
C LEU A 47 2.99 0.73 -3.05
N ALA A 48 1.82 0.52 -3.65
CA ALA A 48 1.51 -0.63 -4.48
C ALA A 48 1.49 -0.28 -5.97
N ALA A 49 1.88 -1.21 -6.83
CA ALA A 49 1.91 -1.00 -8.27
C ALA A 49 0.56 -0.53 -8.87
N PRO A 50 -0.62 -1.02 -8.41
CA PRO A 50 -1.90 -0.47 -8.87
C PRO A 50 -2.05 1.04 -8.61
N GLN A 51 -1.44 1.59 -7.55
CA GLN A 51 -1.51 3.02 -7.25
C GLN A 51 -0.75 3.88 -8.27
N ILE A 52 0.16 3.32 -9.02
CA ILE A 52 0.82 4.00 -10.16
C ILE A 52 0.32 3.50 -11.53
N GLY A 53 -0.84 2.82 -11.54
CA GLY A 53 -1.53 2.41 -12.77
C GLY A 53 -1.08 1.07 -13.33
N ILE A 54 -0.31 0.27 -12.59
CA ILE A 54 0.22 -1.02 -13.05
C ILE A 54 -0.39 -2.13 -12.20
N SER A 55 -1.31 -2.91 -12.81
CA SER A 55 -2.06 -3.96 -12.10
C SER A 55 -1.23 -5.25 -11.96
N LEU A 56 -0.09 -5.16 -11.26
CA LEU A 56 0.79 -6.27 -10.91
C LEU A 56 0.95 -6.39 -9.40
N ARG A 57 1.17 -7.62 -8.91
CA ARG A 57 1.34 -7.92 -7.48
C ARG A 57 2.74 -7.55 -7.00
N VAL A 58 3.01 -6.25 -6.96
CA VAL A 58 4.27 -5.67 -6.48
C VAL A 58 3.95 -4.52 -5.54
N VAL A 59 4.54 -4.54 -4.35
CA VAL A 59 4.46 -3.45 -3.38
C VAL A 59 5.82 -3.16 -2.77
N ILE A 60 5.99 -1.94 -2.27
CA ILE A 60 7.15 -1.55 -1.45
C ILE A 60 6.68 -0.94 -0.14
N VAL A 61 7.46 -1.11 0.90
CA VAL A 61 7.30 -0.44 2.20
C VAL A 61 8.62 0.14 2.67
N ASP A 62 8.54 1.32 3.27
CA ASP A 62 9.66 2.01 3.91
C ASP A 62 9.21 2.48 5.31
N GLY A 63 9.63 1.74 6.33
CA GLY A 63 9.33 2.04 7.72
C GLY A 63 10.21 3.13 8.31
N ASP A 64 11.33 3.45 7.66
CA ASP A 64 12.25 4.46 8.16
C ASP A 64 11.60 5.85 8.27
N VAL A 65 10.67 6.16 7.38
CA VAL A 65 9.92 7.42 7.38
C VAL A 65 9.02 7.62 8.60
N VAL A 66 8.70 6.54 9.31
CA VAL A 66 7.91 6.57 10.57
C VAL A 66 8.72 6.11 11.78
N SER A 67 10.05 6.01 11.66
CA SER A 67 10.93 5.53 12.72
C SER A 67 10.99 6.46 13.94
N ASP A 68 10.64 7.72 13.82
CA ASP A 68 10.50 8.62 14.96
C ASP A 68 9.36 8.19 15.90
N THR A 69 8.28 7.65 15.34
CA THR A 69 7.15 7.10 16.11
C THR A 69 7.36 5.64 16.47
N TYR A 70 7.96 4.88 15.58
CA TYR A 70 8.22 3.44 15.72
C TYR A 70 9.72 3.14 15.54
N PRO A 71 10.56 3.32 16.57
CA PRO A 71 12.02 3.20 16.47
C PRO A 71 12.52 1.87 15.92
N TYR A 72 11.76 0.78 16.11
CA TYR A 72 12.08 -0.55 15.57
C TYR A 72 11.95 -0.65 14.05
N LEU A 73 11.39 0.37 13.37
CA LEU A 73 11.28 0.44 11.91
C LEU A 73 12.43 1.20 11.25
N LYS A 74 13.42 1.65 12.02
CA LYS A 74 14.60 2.29 11.45
C LYS A 74 15.26 1.33 10.46
N ASP A 75 15.57 1.84 9.26
CA ASP A 75 16.16 1.09 8.15
C ASP A 75 15.32 -0.10 7.65
N PHE A 76 14.06 -0.21 8.10
CA PHE A 76 13.15 -1.25 7.64
C PHE A 76 12.63 -0.91 6.25
N ARG A 77 13.04 -1.68 5.24
CA ARG A 77 12.58 -1.57 3.84
C ARG A 77 12.34 -2.94 3.26
N ARG A 78 11.22 -3.10 2.55
CA ARG A 78 10.91 -4.34 1.83
C ARG A 78 10.34 -4.05 0.46
N THR A 79 10.82 -4.81 -0.53
CA THR A 79 10.18 -4.99 -1.84
C THR A 79 9.52 -6.35 -1.82
N ILE A 80 8.23 -6.39 -2.09
CA ILE A 80 7.39 -7.58 -1.94
C ILE A 80 6.71 -7.85 -3.29
N ILE A 81 7.06 -8.98 -3.91
CA ILE A 81 6.58 -9.40 -5.22
C ILE A 81 5.85 -10.72 -5.09
N ASN A 82 4.65 -10.82 -5.66
CA ASN A 82 3.78 -11.99 -5.62
C ASN A 82 3.57 -12.53 -4.20
N PRO A 83 3.12 -11.70 -3.26
CA PRO A 83 2.96 -12.11 -1.87
C PRO A 83 1.82 -13.11 -1.67
N GLU A 84 2.02 -13.99 -0.70
CA GLU A 84 1.02 -14.90 -0.17
C GLU A 84 1.08 -14.90 1.36
N ILE A 85 -0.04 -14.59 2.01
CA ILE A 85 -0.15 -14.67 3.47
C ILE A 85 -0.34 -16.14 3.83
N LEU A 86 0.61 -16.70 4.58
CA LEU A 86 0.58 -18.09 5.02
C LEU A 86 -0.16 -18.23 6.35
N GLU A 87 0.01 -17.28 7.25
CA GLU A 87 -0.58 -17.30 8.60
C GLU A 87 -0.92 -15.87 9.03
N GLU A 88 -1.99 -15.75 9.79
CA GLU A 88 -2.42 -14.51 10.45
C GLU A 88 -2.64 -14.81 11.93
N SER A 89 -2.30 -13.86 12.81
CA SER A 89 -2.58 -14.00 14.25
C SER A 89 -4.06 -13.85 14.56
N ASP A 90 -4.53 -14.57 15.57
CA ASP A 90 -5.87 -14.37 16.15
C ASP A 90 -5.95 -12.99 16.83
N GLU A 91 -4.84 -12.52 17.41
CA GLU A 91 -4.75 -11.21 18.01
C GLU A 91 -4.88 -10.12 16.94
N GLN A 92 -5.86 -9.23 17.15
CA GLN A 92 -6.13 -8.11 16.27
C GLN A 92 -5.65 -6.81 16.92
N VAL A 93 -5.30 -5.84 16.11
CA VAL A 93 -4.90 -4.51 16.57
C VAL A 93 -5.53 -3.43 15.71
N THR A 94 -5.88 -2.32 16.33
CA THR A 94 -6.43 -1.15 15.66
C THR A 94 -5.34 -0.10 15.46
N TYR A 95 -5.18 0.34 14.21
CA TYR A 95 -4.38 1.51 13.88
C TYR A 95 -5.18 2.47 13.02
N SER A 96 -4.88 3.76 13.13
CA SER A 96 -5.35 4.76 12.17
C SER A 96 -4.57 4.59 10.87
N GLU A 97 -5.29 4.35 9.78
CA GLU A 97 -4.71 4.22 8.44
C GLU A 97 -5.04 5.42 7.57
N GLY A 98 -4.10 5.80 6.72
CA GLY A 98 -4.24 6.75 5.63
C GLY A 98 -3.62 6.17 4.37
N CYS A 99 -3.87 6.77 3.21
CA CYS A 99 -3.39 6.27 1.92
C CYS A 99 -3.11 7.43 0.96
N LEU A 100 -2.03 7.32 0.21
CA LEU A 100 -1.68 8.30 -0.84
C LEU A 100 -2.75 8.40 -1.94
N SER A 101 -3.51 7.32 -2.17
CA SER A 101 -4.64 7.33 -3.11
C SER A 101 -5.92 7.95 -2.53
N ILE A 102 -5.96 8.22 -1.21
CA ILE A 102 -7.11 8.79 -0.49
C ILE A 102 -6.60 9.94 0.42
N PRO A 103 -6.09 11.02 -0.17
CA PRO A 103 -5.41 12.08 0.58
C PRO A 103 -6.36 12.78 1.58
N GLY A 104 -5.85 13.04 2.79
CA GLY A 104 -6.54 13.79 3.83
C GLY A 104 -7.63 13.03 4.58
N ILE A 105 -7.78 11.72 4.36
CA ILE A 105 -8.76 10.87 5.06
C ILE A 105 -8.03 9.80 5.85
N TYR A 106 -8.43 9.62 7.11
CA TYR A 106 -7.89 8.63 8.04
C TYR A 106 -9.04 7.87 8.69
N CYS A 107 -8.88 6.57 8.86
CA CYS A 107 -9.85 5.72 9.54
C CYS A 107 -9.11 4.71 10.43
N ASP A 108 -9.73 4.40 11.56
CA ASP A 108 -9.31 3.28 12.38
C ASP A 108 -9.68 1.97 11.68
N VAL A 109 -8.69 1.10 11.52
CA VAL A 109 -8.84 -0.20 10.86
C VAL A 109 -8.31 -1.30 11.77
N VAL A 110 -9.08 -2.34 11.93
CA VAL A 110 -8.71 -3.56 12.67
C VAL A 110 -8.11 -4.57 11.71
N ARG A 111 -6.91 -5.06 12.03
CA ARG A 111 -6.23 -6.11 11.27
C ARG A 111 -5.46 -7.04 12.18
N PRO A 112 -5.10 -8.26 11.73
CA PRO A 112 -4.17 -9.13 12.44
C PRO A 112 -2.90 -8.39 12.86
N LYS A 113 -2.46 -8.61 14.10
CA LYS A 113 -1.25 -8.00 14.65
C LYS A 113 0.01 -8.54 14.01
N LYS A 114 0.00 -9.84 13.67
CA LYS A 114 1.12 -10.56 13.05
C LYS A 114 0.67 -11.26 11.79
N ILE A 115 1.56 -11.32 10.81
CA ILE A 115 1.40 -12.11 9.60
C ILE A 115 2.69 -12.88 9.30
N LYS A 116 2.54 -14.02 8.66
CA LYS A 116 3.63 -14.75 8.03
C LYS A 116 3.42 -14.72 6.53
N LEU A 117 4.40 -14.20 5.83
CA LEU A 117 4.31 -13.90 4.40
C LEU A 117 5.38 -14.67 3.62
N ARG A 118 4.97 -15.27 2.51
CA ARG A 118 5.85 -15.77 1.47
C ARG A 118 5.80 -14.83 0.28
N TYR A 119 6.95 -14.41 -0.23
CA TYR A 119 7.05 -13.47 -1.33
C TYR A 119 8.41 -13.56 -2.01
N TYR A 120 8.56 -12.91 -3.15
CA TYR A 120 9.86 -12.71 -3.79
C TYR A 120 10.36 -11.31 -3.47
N ASN A 121 11.64 -11.21 -3.07
CA ASN A 121 12.28 -9.93 -2.78
C ASN A 121 12.74 -9.24 -4.09
N GLU A 122 13.46 -8.13 -3.96
CA GLU A 122 13.98 -7.36 -5.10
C GLU A 122 14.94 -8.14 -6.00
N ASP A 123 15.68 -9.10 -5.42
CA ASP A 123 16.60 -10.00 -6.15
C ASP A 123 15.86 -11.18 -6.79
N LEU A 124 14.54 -11.23 -6.69
CA LEU A 124 13.67 -12.33 -7.13
C LEU A 124 13.97 -13.65 -6.43
N VAL A 125 14.39 -13.57 -5.17
CA VAL A 125 14.60 -14.71 -4.29
C VAL A 125 13.33 -14.88 -3.43
N GLU A 126 12.85 -16.12 -3.33
CA GLU A 126 11.72 -16.45 -2.46
C GLU A 126 12.13 -16.33 -0.98
N VAL A 127 11.31 -15.61 -0.22
CA VAL A 127 11.51 -15.36 1.21
C VAL A 127 10.22 -15.69 1.95
N THR A 128 10.34 -16.32 3.12
CA THR A 128 9.27 -16.45 4.09
C THR A 128 9.67 -15.69 5.35
N GLU A 129 8.87 -14.72 5.76
CA GLU A 129 9.18 -13.79 6.85
C GLU A 129 7.94 -13.51 7.70
N GLU A 130 8.14 -13.38 9.00
CA GLU A 130 7.09 -12.95 9.92
C GLU A 130 7.23 -11.45 10.19
N PHE A 131 6.09 -10.78 10.23
CA PHE A 131 5.99 -9.36 10.55
C PHE A 131 4.99 -9.15 11.67
N ASP A 132 5.24 -8.17 12.53
CA ASP A 132 4.33 -7.81 13.62
C ASP A 132 4.15 -6.29 13.74
N ASN A 133 3.23 -5.90 14.59
CA ASN A 133 2.96 -4.50 14.93
C ASN A 133 2.79 -3.61 13.67
N PHE A 134 3.44 -2.45 13.63
CA PHE A 134 3.25 -1.51 12.53
C PHE A 134 3.90 -1.96 11.20
N ALA A 135 4.94 -2.80 11.25
CA ALA A 135 5.48 -3.45 10.05
C ALA A 135 4.41 -4.31 9.35
N ALA A 136 3.73 -5.17 10.13
CA ALA A 136 2.61 -5.97 9.62
C ALA A 136 1.46 -5.08 9.12
N ARG A 137 1.20 -3.96 9.79
CA ARG A 137 0.17 -2.99 9.38
C ARG A 137 0.44 -2.38 8.02
N MET A 138 1.64 -1.84 7.80
CA MET A 138 2.04 -1.26 6.53
C MET A 138 1.92 -2.27 5.39
N ILE A 139 2.45 -3.48 5.61
CA ILE A 139 2.42 -4.53 4.60
C ILE A 139 0.98 -4.92 4.27
N GLN A 140 0.14 -5.20 5.25
CA GLN A 140 -1.26 -5.59 5.01
C GLN A 140 -2.05 -4.50 4.26
N HIS A 141 -1.79 -3.22 4.56
CA HIS A 141 -2.38 -2.11 3.82
C HIS A 141 -2.03 -2.18 2.33
N GLU A 142 -0.75 -2.36 2.01
CA GLU A 142 -0.29 -2.44 0.63
C GLU A 142 -0.77 -3.71 -0.08
N LEU A 143 -0.83 -4.85 0.62
CA LEU A 143 -1.37 -6.09 0.06
C LEU A 143 -2.87 -5.96 -0.29
N SER A 144 -3.63 -5.20 0.48
CA SER A 144 -5.04 -4.92 0.19
C SER A 144 -5.21 -4.27 -1.19
N HIS A 145 -4.31 -3.36 -1.58
CA HIS A 145 -4.33 -2.74 -2.91
C HIS A 145 -4.23 -3.76 -4.04
N LEU A 146 -3.52 -4.87 -3.83
CA LEU A 146 -3.36 -5.92 -4.84
C LEU A 146 -4.67 -6.71 -5.09
N ASP A 147 -5.60 -6.65 -4.16
CA ASP A 147 -6.90 -7.30 -4.26
C ASP A 147 -8.05 -6.30 -4.55
N GLY A 148 -7.72 -5.05 -4.83
CA GLY A 148 -8.69 -4.00 -5.12
C GLY A 148 -9.44 -3.50 -3.89
N ASP A 149 -8.90 -3.76 -2.71
CA ASP A 149 -9.46 -3.38 -1.41
C ASP A 149 -8.77 -2.13 -0.85
N LEU A 150 -9.54 -1.20 -0.31
CA LEU A 150 -9.05 0.05 0.25
C LEU A 150 -9.37 0.12 1.74
N PHE A 151 -8.52 0.79 2.53
CA PHE A 151 -8.70 0.86 3.98
C PHE A 151 -10.06 1.45 4.40
N THR A 152 -10.63 2.34 3.61
CA THR A 152 -11.95 2.93 3.85
C THR A 152 -13.08 1.90 3.80
N ASP A 153 -12.88 0.77 3.12
CA ASP A 153 -13.85 -0.33 3.08
C ASP A 153 -13.98 -1.02 4.45
N HIS A 154 -12.94 -0.96 5.26
CA HIS A 154 -12.87 -1.55 6.61
C HIS A 154 -13.27 -0.58 7.73
N ALA A 155 -13.57 0.68 7.41
CA ALA A 155 -14.00 1.65 8.40
C ALA A 155 -15.37 1.29 8.99
N ALA A 156 -15.59 1.64 10.27
CA ALA A 156 -16.89 1.47 10.90
C ALA A 156 -18.00 2.20 10.11
N PRO A 157 -19.25 1.69 10.08
CA PRO A 157 -20.33 2.26 9.28
C PRO A 157 -20.57 3.74 9.49
N ILE A 158 -20.49 4.21 10.74
CA ILE A 158 -20.64 5.64 11.05
C ILE A 158 -19.50 6.46 10.44
N ARG A 159 -18.27 5.94 10.47
CA ARG A 159 -17.10 6.61 9.87
C ARG A 159 -17.21 6.66 8.35
N LYS A 160 -17.66 5.58 7.71
CA LYS A 160 -17.95 5.57 6.25
C LYS A 160 -18.91 6.69 5.87
N LYS A 161 -19.97 6.88 6.64
CA LYS A 161 -20.94 7.96 6.42
C LYS A 161 -20.29 9.33 6.57
N MET A 162 -19.46 9.53 7.59
CA MET A 162 -18.78 10.80 7.84
C MET A 162 -17.78 11.20 6.75
N ILE A 163 -17.10 10.24 6.14
CA ILE A 163 -16.07 10.48 5.11
C ILE A 163 -16.64 10.50 3.69
N SER A 164 -17.88 10.10 3.47
CA SER A 164 -18.46 9.94 2.13
C SER A 164 -18.39 11.21 1.28
N SER A 165 -18.65 12.37 1.86
CA SER A 165 -18.56 13.66 1.17
C SER A 165 -17.11 13.98 0.75
N LYS A 166 -16.14 13.69 1.60
CA LYS A 166 -14.72 13.89 1.29
C LYS A 166 -14.24 12.95 0.17
N LEU A 167 -14.69 11.69 0.18
CA LEU A 167 -14.42 10.72 -0.89
C LEU A 167 -14.99 11.19 -2.23
N GLN A 168 -16.22 11.71 -2.24
CA GLN A 168 -16.82 12.30 -3.45
C GLN A 168 -16.03 13.52 -3.92
N GLY A 169 -15.49 14.32 -3.01
CA GLY A 169 -14.59 15.43 -3.33
C GLY A 169 -13.34 15.00 -4.09
N ILE A 170 -12.75 13.87 -3.72
CA ILE A 170 -11.59 13.28 -4.43
C ILE A 170 -12.01 12.88 -5.85
N ILE A 171 -13.09 12.13 -6.00
CA ILE A 171 -13.62 11.69 -7.31
C ILE A 171 -13.87 12.87 -8.25
N LYS A 172 -14.37 13.98 -7.70
CA LYS A 172 -14.68 15.21 -8.46
C LYS A 172 -13.47 16.11 -8.72
N GLY A 173 -12.27 15.66 -8.35
CA GLY A 173 -11.03 16.42 -8.58
C GLY A 173 -10.88 17.68 -7.72
N LYS A 174 -11.55 17.73 -6.56
CA LYS A 174 -11.48 18.88 -5.64
C LYS A 174 -10.30 18.84 -4.68
N VAL A 175 -9.57 17.72 -4.64
CA VAL A 175 -8.43 17.51 -3.74
C VAL A 175 -7.14 17.50 -4.55
N HIS A 176 -6.18 18.32 -4.13
CA HIS A 176 -4.89 18.47 -4.78
C HIS A 176 -3.76 18.15 -3.78
N PRO A 177 -3.28 16.90 -3.73
CA PRO A 177 -2.15 16.54 -2.89
C PRO A 177 -0.86 17.22 -3.40
N HIS A 178 0.18 17.27 -2.54
CA HIS A 178 1.47 17.88 -2.89
C HIS A 178 2.32 17.06 -3.88
N TYR A 179 1.90 15.84 -4.18
CA TYR A 179 2.55 14.94 -5.14
C TYR A 179 1.75 14.85 -6.45
N ASN A 180 2.41 14.36 -7.49
CA ASN A 180 1.76 14.15 -8.78
C ASN A 180 0.68 13.09 -8.67
N SER A 181 -0.54 13.42 -9.07
CA SER A 181 -1.70 12.54 -8.92
C SER A 181 -2.59 12.55 -10.16
N LYS A 182 -3.42 11.49 -10.29
CA LYS A 182 -4.29 11.27 -11.44
C LYS A 182 -5.64 10.66 -10.99
N LEU A 183 -6.72 11.04 -11.66
CA LEU A 183 -8.07 10.54 -11.37
C LEU A 183 -8.49 9.36 -12.26
N LYS A 184 -7.94 9.27 -13.47
CA LYS A 184 -8.24 8.25 -14.49
C LYS A 184 -6.99 7.89 -15.29
#